data_6f6bc7815fa2c949cfefac114d7d875d
#
_entry.id   6f6bc7815fa2c949cfefac114d7d875d
#
_cell.length_a   1.000
_cell.length_b   1.000
_cell.length_c   1.000
_cell.angle_alpha   90.00
_cell.angle_beta   90.00
_cell.angle_gamma   90.00
#
_symmetry.space_group_name_H-M   'P 1'
#
loop_
_entity.id
_entity.type
_entity.pdbx_description
1 polymer ?
#
loop_
_entity_poly.entity_id
_entity_poly.type
_entity_poly.pdbx_seq_one_letter_code
_entity_poly.pdbx_strand_id
1 'polypeptide(L)'
;TLIAALLHDVIEHTDFSKEDIAEKFGKTVSELVDGVTKLSQSSDKEYNKAASFRKILQATLQDPRVIIIKLADRYHNMTTLDALRPDKRARIAQETFDIFVPMARIVGMNEMGDNLEHLCYQNLDLDMYNNVQEALLQTKPKRCEYQSKWENNLTELLKTHQISGRIKKKNNNIELLRHFVKNDIDLHELTHSHAFEIILNSIADCDRLADVLRESFQVLHFADHIRKPLPGGNQSLLLRLKGENTTLSVTIQTELMRKAARFGVVLGDSAPQACRSAIQASMQNLNVLIDGACAKTTFSELLDYLHQEKIWVYTPQGHLHELPQGATVVDFAYSASLFLGNHAVGAKINGETKPLSTPLHSGQVIEIITDVLATPNPDWLSFVNTQKARRALQNILREQDIEEQRLVGQ
;
A
#
# COMPACT_ATOMS: atom_id res chain seq x y z
N THR A 1 19.38 18.28 1.21
CA THR A 1 18.99 17.03 0.50
C THR A 1 19.94 16.75 -0.66
N LEU A 2 20.16 17.69 -1.64
CA LEU A 2 21.02 17.44 -2.80
C LEU A 2 22.47 17.12 -2.42
N ILE A 3 23.07 17.87 -1.48
CA ILE A 3 24.43 17.59 -0.98
C ILE A 3 24.50 16.19 -0.37
N ALA A 4 23.52 15.81 0.47
CA ALA A 4 23.46 14.49 1.07
C ALA A 4 23.27 13.37 0.02
N ALA A 5 22.48 13.63 -1.05
CA ALA A 5 22.34 12.68 -2.16
C ALA A 5 23.66 12.48 -2.94
N LEU A 6 24.46 13.52 -3.13
CA LEU A 6 25.77 13.40 -3.75
C LEU A 6 26.80 12.67 -2.87
N LEU A 7 26.66 12.76 -1.54
CA LEU A 7 27.57 12.18 -0.56
C LEU A 7 27.09 10.84 0.01
N HIS A 8 25.97 10.28 -0.48
CA HIS A 8 25.27 9.14 0.15
C HIS A 8 26.15 7.89 0.34
N ASP A 9 27.09 7.65 -0.52
CA ASP A 9 27.99 6.49 -0.51
C ASP A 9 29.39 6.79 0.07
N VAL A 10 29.68 8.04 0.47
CA VAL A 10 31.03 8.46 0.91
C VAL A 10 31.47 7.67 2.14
N ILE A 11 30.60 7.47 3.14
CA ILE A 11 30.93 6.72 4.36
C ILE A 11 31.16 5.23 4.05
N GLU A 12 30.49 4.67 3.02
CA GLU A 12 30.62 3.24 2.68
C GLU A 12 31.90 2.92 1.87
N HIS A 13 32.42 3.90 1.13
CA HIS A 13 33.46 3.66 0.15
C HIS A 13 34.76 4.47 0.36
N THR A 14 34.83 5.30 1.41
CA THR A 14 36.02 6.10 1.74
C THR A 14 36.29 6.08 3.24
N ASP A 15 37.44 6.62 3.65
CA ASP A 15 37.82 6.77 5.06
C ASP A 15 37.15 7.98 5.76
N PHE A 16 36.23 8.70 5.08
CA PHE A 16 35.50 9.80 5.68
C PHE A 16 34.49 9.31 6.70
N SER A 17 34.59 9.85 7.91
CA SER A 17 33.65 9.57 9.00
C SER A 17 32.40 10.47 8.94
N LYS A 18 31.41 10.13 9.75
CA LYS A 18 30.21 10.97 9.98
C LYS A 18 30.59 12.36 10.49
N GLU A 19 31.60 12.43 11.35
CA GLU A 19 32.14 13.63 11.97
C GLU A 19 32.79 14.53 10.93
N ASP A 20 33.55 13.98 9.99
CA ASP A 20 34.17 14.73 8.88
C ASP A 20 33.12 15.37 7.97
N ILE A 21 32.02 14.65 7.71
CA ILE A 21 30.90 15.19 6.94
C ILE A 21 30.19 16.30 7.72
N ALA A 22 30.03 16.14 9.03
CA ALA A 22 29.39 17.15 9.89
C ALA A 22 30.22 18.45 9.94
N GLU A 23 31.55 18.35 10.02
CA GLU A 23 32.46 19.49 10.01
C GLU A 23 32.42 20.25 8.69
N LYS A 24 32.43 19.55 7.55
CA LYS A 24 32.51 20.15 6.21
C LYS A 24 31.18 20.63 5.64
N PHE A 25 30.08 19.89 5.92
CA PHE A 25 28.80 20.11 5.28
C PHE A 25 27.65 20.38 6.26
N GLY A 26 27.94 20.33 7.56
CA GLY A 26 26.98 20.57 8.62
C GLY A 26 26.24 19.32 9.12
N LYS A 27 25.77 19.40 10.34
CA LYS A 27 25.13 18.29 11.07
C LYS A 27 23.95 17.64 10.30
N THR A 28 23.08 18.46 9.71
CA THR A 28 21.91 17.94 8.96
C THR A 28 22.32 17.09 7.74
N VAL A 29 23.39 17.46 7.03
CA VAL A 29 23.87 16.65 5.89
C VAL A 29 24.45 15.34 6.39
N SER A 30 25.25 15.40 7.45
CA SER A 30 25.84 14.21 8.11
C SER A 30 24.76 13.22 8.59
N GLU A 31 23.71 13.71 9.24
CA GLU A 31 22.58 12.86 9.70
C GLU A 31 21.85 12.21 8.53
N LEU A 32 21.60 12.92 7.43
CA LEU A 32 20.99 12.36 6.24
C LEU A 32 21.86 11.27 5.59
N VAL A 33 23.17 11.53 5.45
CA VAL A 33 24.12 10.56 4.87
C VAL A 33 24.21 9.32 5.76
N ASP A 34 24.35 9.49 7.08
CA ASP A 34 24.35 8.36 8.00
C ASP A 34 23.04 7.55 7.94
N GLY A 35 21.89 8.23 7.83
CA GLY A 35 20.58 7.57 7.71
C GLY A 35 20.43 6.67 6.48
N VAL A 36 21.09 6.98 5.37
CA VAL A 36 21.05 6.17 4.15
C VAL A 36 22.16 5.10 4.08
N THR A 37 23.21 5.22 4.93
CA THR A 37 24.36 4.30 4.94
C THR A 37 23.99 2.95 5.50
N LYS A 38 24.43 1.87 4.86
CA LYS A 38 24.21 0.48 5.28
C LYS A 38 25.00 0.14 6.55
N LEU A 39 24.43 -0.75 7.35
CA LEU A 39 25.12 -1.31 8.52
C LEU A 39 25.86 -2.61 8.15
N SER A 40 27.13 -2.70 8.54
CA SER A 40 27.96 -3.91 8.38
C SER A 40 28.47 -4.35 9.75
N GLN A 41 27.55 -4.83 10.62
CA GLN A 41 27.87 -5.12 12.04
C GLN A 41 28.13 -6.61 12.32
N SER A 42 27.75 -7.51 11.40
CA SER A 42 27.82 -8.96 11.62
C SER A 42 28.29 -9.70 10.36
N SER A 43 28.84 -10.90 10.53
CA SER A 43 29.09 -11.85 9.44
C SER A 43 27.78 -12.42 8.85
N ASP A 44 26.66 -12.32 9.56
CA ASP A 44 25.33 -12.72 9.11
C ASP A 44 24.74 -11.65 8.16
N LYS A 45 24.57 -12.03 6.89
CA LYS A 45 24.04 -11.17 5.85
C LYS A 45 22.56 -10.81 6.05
N GLU A 46 21.75 -11.74 6.58
CA GLU A 46 20.32 -11.49 6.84
C GLU A 46 20.14 -10.54 8.01
N TYR A 47 20.92 -10.72 9.07
CA TYR A 47 20.93 -9.80 10.21
C TYR A 47 21.29 -8.36 9.76
N ASN A 48 22.35 -8.23 8.95
CA ASN A 48 22.76 -6.90 8.44
C ASN A 48 21.70 -6.24 7.55
N LYS A 49 20.97 -7.03 6.74
CA LYS A 49 19.84 -6.51 5.93
C LYS A 49 18.71 -5.99 6.82
N ALA A 50 18.29 -6.78 7.82
CA ALA A 50 17.25 -6.38 8.76
C ALA A 50 17.65 -5.13 9.55
N ALA A 51 18.89 -5.09 10.06
CA ALA A 51 19.41 -3.94 10.80
C ALA A 51 19.50 -2.66 9.94
N SER A 52 19.99 -2.79 8.69
CA SER A 52 20.04 -1.66 7.73
C SER A 52 18.66 -1.16 7.38
N PHE A 53 17.70 -2.04 7.18
CA PHE A 53 16.33 -1.67 6.89
C PHE A 53 15.67 -0.92 8.06
N ARG A 54 15.85 -1.44 9.30
CA ARG A 54 15.38 -0.75 10.52
C ARG A 54 15.98 0.64 10.65
N LYS A 55 17.29 0.78 10.42
CA LYS A 55 17.99 2.07 10.46
C LYS A 55 17.37 3.07 9.47
N ILE A 56 17.16 2.66 8.22
CA ILE A 56 16.53 3.51 7.19
C ILE A 56 15.14 3.94 7.62
N LEU A 57 14.33 3.02 8.17
CA LEU A 57 12.98 3.33 8.63
C LEU A 57 12.99 4.33 9.80
N GLN A 58 13.81 4.10 10.82
CA GLN A 58 13.94 5.00 11.96
C GLN A 58 14.44 6.38 11.53
N ALA A 59 15.44 6.44 10.66
CA ALA A 59 15.94 7.69 10.11
C ALA A 59 14.86 8.40 9.25
N THR A 60 14.05 7.66 8.50
CA THR A 60 12.94 8.20 7.71
C THR A 60 11.84 8.81 8.58
N LEU A 61 11.56 8.22 9.73
CA LEU A 61 10.60 8.77 10.71
C LEU A 61 11.08 10.11 11.29
N GLN A 62 12.40 10.26 11.49
CA GLN A 62 13.00 11.49 11.95
C GLN A 62 13.09 12.54 10.83
N ASP A 63 13.52 12.13 9.64
CA ASP A 63 13.64 13.00 8.47
C ASP A 63 13.26 12.25 7.19
N PRO A 64 12.10 12.56 6.60
CA PRO A 64 11.64 11.91 5.37
C PRO A 64 12.58 12.05 4.17
N ARG A 65 13.53 12.99 4.19
CA ARG A 65 14.51 13.15 3.13
C ARG A 65 15.42 11.94 2.97
N VAL A 66 15.60 11.15 4.03
CA VAL A 66 16.38 9.89 4.01
C VAL A 66 15.81 8.92 2.98
N ILE A 67 14.50 8.63 3.04
CA ILE A 67 13.88 7.69 2.11
C ILE A 67 13.84 8.24 0.67
N ILE A 68 13.70 9.57 0.51
CA ILE A 68 13.74 10.20 -0.81
C ILE A 68 15.09 9.95 -1.50
N ILE A 69 16.19 10.16 -0.75
CA ILE A 69 17.56 9.90 -1.26
C ILE A 69 17.72 8.43 -1.60
N LYS A 70 17.26 7.53 -0.71
CA LYS A 70 17.43 6.09 -0.91
C LYS A 70 16.60 5.54 -2.07
N LEU A 71 15.39 6.05 -2.28
CA LEU A 71 14.56 5.68 -3.43
C LEU A 71 15.14 6.20 -4.76
N ALA A 72 15.72 7.41 -4.75
CA ALA A 72 16.39 7.97 -5.93
C ALA A 72 17.65 7.17 -6.31
N ASP A 73 18.48 6.80 -5.32
CA ASP A 73 19.64 5.92 -5.51
C ASP A 73 19.20 4.56 -6.07
N ARG A 74 18.19 3.93 -5.43
CA ARG A 74 17.66 2.64 -5.88
C ARG A 74 17.11 2.70 -7.31
N TYR A 75 16.37 3.75 -7.64
CA TYR A 75 15.84 3.94 -8.99
C TYR A 75 16.96 4.06 -10.02
N HIS A 76 17.99 4.86 -9.74
CA HIS A 76 19.16 4.97 -10.62
C HIS A 76 19.85 3.62 -10.78
N ASN A 77 20.08 2.88 -9.69
CA ASN A 77 20.69 1.56 -9.73
C ASN A 77 19.87 0.57 -10.58
N MET A 78 18.53 0.62 -10.47
CA MET A 78 17.63 -0.23 -11.28
C MET A 78 17.68 0.10 -12.78
N THR A 79 17.88 1.35 -13.16
CA THR A 79 18.00 1.77 -14.59
C THR A 79 19.34 1.38 -15.21
N THR A 80 20.33 0.99 -14.43
CA THR A 80 21.70 0.64 -14.89
C THR A 80 22.03 -0.86 -14.66
N LEU A 81 21.05 -1.70 -14.35
CA LEU A 81 21.27 -3.12 -14.05
C LEU A 81 21.82 -3.93 -15.22
N ASP A 82 21.62 -3.49 -16.47
CA ASP A 82 22.04 -4.24 -17.67
C ASP A 82 23.56 -4.49 -17.71
N ALA A 83 24.36 -3.69 -17.04
CA ALA A 83 25.79 -3.87 -16.91
C ALA A 83 26.20 -5.06 -16.00
N LEU A 84 25.24 -5.64 -15.25
CA LEU A 84 25.49 -6.69 -14.26
C LEU A 84 25.13 -8.07 -14.83
N ARG A 85 25.73 -9.13 -14.25
CA ARG A 85 25.37 -10.52 -14.56
C ARG A 85 23.90 -10.81 -14.18
N PRO A 86 23.22 -11.73 -14.91
CA PRO A 86 21.79 -12.02 -14.70
C PRO A 86 21.42 -12.40 -13.26
N ASP A 87 22.24 -13.23 -12.59
CA ASP A 87 22.04 -13.65 -11.19
C ASP A 87 22.03 -12.45 -10.23
N LYS A 88 22.93 -11.49 -10.46
CA LYS A 88 23.04 -10.29 -9.64
C LYS A 88 21.89 -9.32 -9.94
N ARG A 89 21.47 -9.20 -11.20
CA ARG A 89 20.31 -8.39 -11.60
C ARG A 89 19.04 -8.88 -10.93
N ALA A 90 18.73 -10.18 -11.03
CA ALA A 90 17.54 -10.77 -10.43
C ALA A 90 17.53 -10.57 -8.89
N ARG A 91 18.64 -10.73 -8.21
CA ARG A 91 18.74 -10.51 -6.77
C ARG A 91 18.45 -9.06 -6.38
N ILE A 92 18.99 -8.06 -7.13
CA ILE A 92 18.77 -6.66 -6.86
C ILE A 92 17.30 -6.28 -7.18
N ALA A 93 16.75 -6.82 -8.26
CA ALA A 93 15.35 -6.62 -8.62
C ALA A 93 14.41 -7.19 -7.56
N GLN A 94 14.68 -8.39 -7.03
CA GLN A 94 13.89 -8.99 -5.96
C GLN A 94 13.95 -8.14 -4.67
N GLU A 95 15.15 -7.74 -4.24
CA GLU A 95 15.29 -6.84 -3.08
C GLU A 95 14.53 -5.53 -3.27
N THR A 96 14.55 -4.98 -4.49
CA THR A 96 13.83 -3.73 -4.81
C THR A 96 12.32 -3.93 -4.75
N PHE A 97 11.83 -5.03 -5.31
CA PHE A 97 10.41 -5.40 -5.30
C PHE A 97 9.92 -5.61 -3.86
N ASP A 98 10.70 -6.34 -3.05
CA ASP A 98 10.30 -6.72 -1.69
C ASP A 98 10.33 -5.56 -0.70
N ILE A 99 11.24 -4.60 -0.87
CA ILE A 99 11.48 -3.54 0.12
C ILE A 99 11.10 -2.16 -0.41
N PHE A 100 11.70 -1.76 -1.53
CA PHE A 100 11.66 -0.36 -1.96
C PHE A 100 10.34 0.02 -2.62
N VAL A 101 9.70 -0.91 -3.32
CA VAL A 101 8.37 -0.69 -3.91
C VAL A 101 7.33 -0.43 -2.82
N PRO A 102 7.17 -1.29 -1.78
CA PRO A 102 6.26 -1.02 -0.67
C PRO A 102 6.61 0.27 0.09
N MET A 103 7.89 0.53 0.32
CA MET A 103 8.35 1.75 1.00
C MET A 103 7.94 3.02 0.25
N ALA A 104 8.12 3.04 -1.06
CA ALA A 104 7.69 4.17 -1.89
C ALA A 104 6.18 4.43 -1.76
N ARG A 105 5.37 3.36 -1.67
CA ARG A 105 3.91 3.45 -1.48
C ARG A 105 3.53 3.95 -0.09
N ILE A 106 4.20 3.49 0.96
CA ILE A 106 3.97 3.92 2.35
C ILE A 106 4.21 5.42 2.51
N VAL A 107 5.23 5.97 1.86
CA VAL A 107 5.53 7.41 1.90
C VAL A 107 4.78 8.21 0.82
N GLY A 108 3.83 7.58 0.12
CA GLY A 108 2.95 8.22 -0.86
C GLY A 108 3.60 8.53 -2.22
N MET A 109 4.82 8.07 -2.47
CA MET A 109 5.53 8.25 -3.74
C MET A 109 5.11 7.15 -4.75
N ASN A 110 3.81 7.10 -5.10
CA ASN A 110 3.25 6.00 -5.86
C ASN A 110 3.84 5.86 -7.27
N GLU A 111 4.13 6.98 -7.94
CA GLU A 111 4.78 6.95 -9.26
C GLU A 111 6.19 6.34 -9.19
N MET A 112 6.94 6.66 -8.14
CA MET A 112 8.25 6.04 -7.90
C MET A 112 8.08 4.53 -7.64
N GLY A 113 7.09 4.13 -6.84
CA GLY A 113 6.75 2.73 -6.62
C GLY A 113 6.40 2.00 -7.91
N ASP A 114 5.56 2.58 -8.76
CA ASP A 114 5.18 2.00 -10.06
C ASP A 114 6.38 1.88 -11.01
N ASN A 115 7.25 2.89 -11.05
CA ASN A 115 8.46 2.85 -11.88
C ASN A 115 9.46 1.79 -11.41
N LEU A 116 9.68 1.68 -10.10
CA LEU A 116 10.54 0.64 -9.52
C LEU A 116 9.97 -0.76 -9.80
N GLU A 117 8.68 -0.96 -9.60
CA GLU A 117 8.01 -2.24 -9.83
C GLU A 117 8.07 -2.66 -11.31
N HIS A 118 7.90 -1.70 -12.23
CA HIS A 118 8.06 -1.95 -13.66
C HIS A 118 9.47 -2.46 -14.00
N LEU A 119 10.51 -1.80 -13.47
CA LEU A 119 11.89 -2.22 -13.64
C LEU A 119 12.18 -3.59 -12.98
N CYS A 120 11.50 -3.91 -11.87
CA CYS A 120 11.60 -5.22 -11.25
C CYS A 120 11.07 -6.32 -12.17
N TYR A 121 9.87 -6.18 -12.75
CA TYR A 121 9.32 -7.17 -13.66
C TYR A 121 10.21 -7.42 -14.88
N GLN A 122 10.84 -6.38 -15.43
CA GLN A 122 11.79 -6.51 -16.54
C GLN A 122 13.01 -7.38 -16.21
N ASN A 123 13.42 -7.42 -14.94
CA ASN A 123 14.65 -8.11 -14.51
C ASN A 123 14.38 -9.42 -13.75
N LEU A 124 13.15 -9.68 -13.30
CA LEU A 124 12.77 -10.90 -12.59
C LEU A 124 12.29 -11.99 -13.56
N ASP A 125 11.48 -11.63 -14.54
CA ASP A 125 10.94 -12.55 -15.54
C ASP A 125 10.77 -11.84 -16.87
N LEU A 126 11.84 -11.84 -17.66
CA LEU A 126 11.89 -11.15 -18.96
C LEU A 126 10.94 -11.79 -19.98
N ASP A 127 10.76 -13.10 -19.95
CA ASP A 127 9.89 -13.81 -20.89
C ASP A 127 8.43 -13.47 -20.62
N MET A 128 7.99 -13.52 -19.38
CA MET A 128 6.66 -13.07 -18.96
C MET A 128 6.44 -11.59 -19.32
N TYR A 129 7.40 -10.73 -19.00
CA TYR A 129 7.31 -9.31 -19.33
C TYR A 129 7.13 -9.07 -20.83
N ASN A 130 7.93 -9.74 -21.68
CA ASN A 130 7.84 -9.62 -23.14
C ASN A 130 6.51 -10.15 -23.68
N ASN A 131 6.01 -11.26 -23.16
CA ASN A 131 4.71 -11.82 -23.54
C ASN A 131 3.56 -10.83 -23.25
N VAL A 132 3.59 -10.16 -22.08
CA VAL A 132 2.60 -9.13 -21.76
C VAL A 132 2.73 -7.91 -22.66
N GLN A 133 3.95 -7.45 -22.96
CA GLN A 133 4.17 -6.34 -23.88
C GLN A 133 3.66 -6.64 -25.29
N GLU A 134 3.91 -7.85 -25.80
CA GLU A 134 3.41 -8.29 -27.10
C GLU A 134 1.89 -8.33 -27.13
N ALA A 135 1.25 -8.88 -26.10
CA ALA A 135 -0.20 -8.91 -25.97
C ALA A 135 -0.82 -7.49 -25.93
N LEU A 136 -0.17 -6.56 -25.21
CA LEU A 136 -0.57 -5.16 -25.19
C LEU A 136 -0.45 -4.48 -26.56
N LEU A 137 0.57 -4.82 -27.35
CA LEU A 137 0.75 -4.32 -28.72
C LEU A 137 -0.30 -4.88 -29.66
N GLN A 138 -0.58 -6.17 -29.61
CA GLN A 138 -1.58 -6.82 -30.47
C GLN A 138 -3.00 -6.28 -30.21
N THR A 139 -3.35 -6.00 -28.96
CA THR A 139 -4.67 -5.49 -28.56
C THR A 139 -4.81 -3.97 -28.73
N LYS A 140 -3.71 -3.24 -28.95
CA LYS A 140 -3.68 -1.77 -29.02
C LYS A 140 -4.73 -1.13 -29.94
N PRO A 141 -4.98 -1.60 -31.18
CA PRO A 141 -5.96 -0.96 -32.05
C PRO A 141 -7.37 -0.98 -31.47
N LYS A 142 -7.84 -2.13 -31.00
CA LYS A 142 -9.16 -2.28 -30.36
C LYS A 142 -9.27 -1.47 -29.07
N ARG A 143 -8.22 -1.50 -28.24
CA ARG A 143 -8.16 -0.69 -27.01
C ARG A 143 -8.26 0.80 -27.30
N CYS A 144 -7.57 1.30 -28.33
CA CYS A 144 -7.65 2.70 -28.73
C CYS A 144 -9.06 3.09 -29.19
N GLU A 145 -9.76 2.22 -29.91
CA GLU A 145 -11.16 2.47 -30.34
C GLU A 145 -12.09 2.61 -29.12
N TYR A 146 -12.07 1.65 -28.18
CA TYR A 146 -12.87 1.71 -26.96
C TYR A 146 -12.52 2.90 -26.10
N GLN A 147 -11.23 3.19 -25.94
CA GLN A 147 -10.78 4.38 -25.21
C GLN A 147 -11.29 5.67 -25.81
N SER A 148 -11.31 5.79 -27.14
CA SER A 148 -11.83 6.99 -27.80
C SER A 148 -13.35 7.14 -27.61
N LYS A 149 -14.11 6.04 -27.66
CA LYS A 149 -15.55 6.05 -27.34
C LYS A 149 -15.81 6.53 -25.91
N TRP A 150 -15.08 5.98 -24.93
CA TRP A 150 -15.21 6.38 -23.55
C TRP A 150 -14.80 7.83 -23.29
N GLU A 151 -13.71 8.30 -23.91
CA GLU A 151 -13.24 9.68 -23.79
C GLU A 151 -14.29 10.67 -24.32
N ASN A 152 -14.93 10.35 -25.45
CA ASN A 152 -16.01 11.16 -26.02
C ASN A 152 -17.23 11.20 -25.08
N ASN A 153 -17.69 10.06 -24.57
CA ASN A 153 -18.81 9.98 -23.63
C ASN A 153 -18.54 10.78 -22.35
N LEU A 154 -17.36 10.62 -21.75
CA LEU A 154 -16.99 11.36 -20.57
C LEU A 154 -16.87 12.87 -20.83
N THR A 155 -16.38 13.25 -22.03
CA THR A 155 -16.26 14.65 -22.43
C THR A 155 -17.65 15.28 -22.62
N GLU A 156 -18.58 14.56 -23.21
CA GLU A 156 -19.96 15.01 -23.39
C GLU A 156 -20.67 15.18 -22.03
N LEU A 157 -20.50 14.23 -21.11
CA LEU A 157 -21.05 14.33 -19.74
C LEU A 157 -20.50 15.55 -19.00
N LEU A 158 -19.20 15.81 -19.05
CA LEU A 158 -18.62 16.99 -18.44
C LEU A 158 -19.23 18.30 -19.01
N LYS A 159 -19.41 18.37 -20.34
CA LYS A 159 -20.01 19.53 -21.01
C LYS A 159 -21.48 19.70 -20.61
N THR A 160 -22.28 18.63 -20.69
CA THR A 160 -23.72 18.65 -20.38
C THR A 160 -23.98 19.13 -18.95
N HIS A 161 -23.17 18.67 -17.99
CA HIS A 161 -23.31 19.04 -16.59
C HIS A 161 -22.49 20.28 -16.18
N GLN A 162 -21.87 20.97 -17.15
CA GLN A 162 -21.08 22.19 -16.91
C GLN A 162 -19.98 21.99 -15.85
N ILE A 163 -19.31 20.81 -15.88
CA ILE A 163 -18.20 20.50 -14.99
C ILE A 163 -16.89 20.75 -15.74
N SER A 164 -16.07 21.68 -15.22
CA SER A 164 -14.78 22.00 -15.81
C SER A 164 -13.72 21.02 -15.31
N GLY A 165 -13.07 20.31 -16.24
CA GLY A 165 -12.04 19.34 -15.89
C GLY A 165 -11.22 18.87 -17.08
N ARG A 166 -10.20 18.08 -16.78
CA ARG A 166 -9.33 17.44 -17.80
C ARG A 166 -9.44 15.93 -17.67
N ILE A 167 -9.68 15.25 -18.80
CA ILE A 167 -9.68 13.81 -18.90
C ILE A 167 -8.30 13.37 -19.37
N LYS A 168 -7.72 12.37 -18.71
CA LYS A 168 -6.48 11.72 -19.09
C LYS A 168 -6.68 10.22 -19.15
N LYS A 169 -6.14 9.59 -20.19
CA LYS A 169 -6.00 8.13 -20.23
C LYS A 169 -4.98 7.73 -19.16
N LYS A 170 -5.36 6.86 -18.25
CA LYS A 170 -4.43 6.30 -17.28
C LYS A 170 -3.69 5.14 -17.91
N ASN A 171 -2.37 5.17 -17.85
CA ASN A 171 -1.58 4.02 -18.25
C ASN A 171 -1.64 2.99 -17.10
N ASN A 172 -2.41 1.93 -17.30
CA ASN A 172 -2.58 0.85 -16.33
C ASN A 172 -1.68 -0.38 -16.63
N ASN A 173 -0.61 -0.21 -17.40
CA ASN A 173 0.28 -1.32 -17.76
C ASN A 173 0.83 -2.03 -16.51
N ILE A 174 1.14 -1.30 -15.44
CA ILE A 174 1.62 -1.91 -14.21
C ILE A 174 0.52 -2.74 -13.50
N GLU A 175 -0.72 -2.25 -13.49
CA GLU A 175 -1.86 -3.00 -12.95
C GLU A 175 -2.10 -4.28 -13.78
N LEU A 176 -1.99 -4.18 -15.09
CA LEU A 176 -2.10 -5.33 -16.00
C LEU A 176 -0.97 -6.34 -15.76
N LEU A 177 0.27 -5.88 -15.58
CA LEU A 177 1.40 -6.75 -15.22
C LEU A 177 1.13 -7.49 -13.90
N ARG A 178 0.66 -6.79 -12.86
CA ARG A 178 0.31 -7.40 -11.56
C ARG A 178 -0.74 -8.50 -11.71
N HIS A 179 -1.79 -8.23 -12.47
CA HIS A 179 -2.86 -9.21 -12.71
C HIS A 179 -2.36 -10.41 -13.52
N PHE A 180 -1.53 -10.17 -14.52
CA PHE A 180 -0.96 -11.25 -15.33
C PHE A 180 -0.03 -12.16 -14.52
N VAL A 181 0.80 -11.58 -13.65
CA VAL A 181 1.68 -12.34 -12.73
C VAL A 181 0.87 -13.23 -11.77
N LYS A 182 -0.33 -12.76 -11.35
CA LYS A 182 -1.23 -13.53 -10.48
C LYS A 182 -2.07 -14.59 -11.20
N ASN A 183 -1.94 -14.72 -12.51
CA ASN A 183 -2.81 -15.56 -13.39
C ASN A 183 -4.30 -15.21 -13.32
N ASP A 184 -4.63 -13.97 -12.97
CA ASP A 184 -6.01 -13.55 -12.71
C ASP A 184 -6.71 -12.97 -13.95
N ILE A 185 -6.00 -12.71 -15.06
CA ILE A 185 -6.58 -12.07 -16.26
C ILE A 185 -6.27 -12.85 -17.54
N ASP A 186 -7.33 -13.12 -18.31
CA ASP A 186 -7.23 -13.55 -19.69
C ASP A 186 -6.88 -12.36 -20.61
N LEU A 187 -6.12 -12.62 -21.67
CA LEU A 187 -5.80 -11.65 -22.73
C LEU A 187 -7.04 -10.92 -23.29
N HIS A 188 -8.19 -11.57 -23.28
CA HIS A 188 -9.47 -10.99 -23.69
C HIS A 188 -9.89 -9.85 -22.75
N GLU A 189 -9.71 -10.00 -21.44
CA GLU A 189 -10.05 -8.96 -20.45
C GLU A 189 -9.15 -7.73 -20.56
N LEU A 190 -7.89 -7.89 -21.00
CA LEU A 190 -6.98 -6.77 -21.27
C LEU A 190 -7.54 -5.79 -22.31
N THR A 191 -8.25 -6.30 -23.30
CA THR A 191 -8.83 -5.50 -24.38
C THR A 191 -10.02 -4.67 -23.88
N HIS A 192 -10.72 -5.15 -22.85
CA HIS A 192 -12.02 -4.63 -22.41
C HIS A 192 -11.96 -3.81 -21.13
N SER A 193 -10.80 -3.77 -20.44
CA SER A 193 -10.60 -2.96 -19.25
C SER A 193 -9.88 -1.65 -19.59
N HIS A 194 -10.52 -0.52 -19.27
CA HIS A 194 -9.99 0.82 -19.52
C HIS A 194 -9.91 1.63 -18.24
N ALA A 195 -8.96 2.55 -18.19
CA ALA A 195 -8.80 3.44 -17.06
C ALA A 195 -8.64 4.90 -17.50
N PHE A 196 -9.38 5.79 -16.83
CA PHE A 196 -9.28 7.22 -17.02
C PHE A 196 -9.09 7.93 -15.68
N GLU A 197 -8.33 8.99 -15.73
CA GLU A 197 -8.15 9.96 -14.65
C GLU A 197 -8.86 11.24 -15.04
N ILE A 198 -9.79 11.72 -14.20
CA ILE A 198 -10.48 12.99 -14.40
C ILE A 198 -10.02 13.95 -13.31
N ILE A 199 -9.42 15.05 -13.75
CA ILE A 199 -8.83 16.05 -12.89
C ILE A 199 -9.74 17.27 -12.88
N LEU A 200 -10.27 17.60 -11.70
CA LEU A 200 -11.24 18.66 -11.49
C LEU A 200 -10.68 19.78 -10.61
N ASN A 201 -11.38 20.91 -10.55
CA ASN A 201 -10.90 22.08 -9.84
C ASN A 201 -11.23 22.05 -8.34
N SER A 202 -12.29 21.37 -7.94
CA SER A 202 -12.76 21.32 -6.56
C SER A 202 -13.25 19.92 -6.14
N ILE A 203 -13.31 19.67 -4.84
CA ILE A 203 -13.89 18.44 -4.27
C ILE A 203 -15.39 18.39 -4.60
N ALA A 204 -16.10 19.54 -4.55
CA ALA A 204 -17.51 19.60 -4.89
C ALA A 204 -17.77 19.16 -6.34
N ASP A 205 -16.91 19.52 -7.28
CA ASP A 205 -17.00 19.03 -8.67
C ASP A 205 -16.70 17.53 -8.76
N CYS A 206 -15.79 17.01 -7.92
CA CYS A 206 -15.55 15.58 -7.86
C CYS A 206 -16.81 14.80 -7.42
N ASP A 207 -17.49 15.29 -6.38
CA ASP A 207 -18.73 14.69 -5.90
C ASP A 207 -19.84 14.76 -6.98
N ARG A 208 -20.03 15.94 -7.57
CA ARG A 208 -21.03 16.12 -8.65
C ARG A 208 -20.80 15.17 -9.82
N LEU A 209 -19.55 15.03 -10.27
CA LEU A 209 -19.23 14.10 -11.35
C LEU A 209 -19.47 12.65 -10.94
N ALA A 210 -19.12 12.27 -9.72
CA ALA A 210 -19.37 10.92 -9.22
C ALA A 210 -20.86 10.59 -9.21
N ASP A 211 -21.72 11.53 -8.79
CA ASP A 211 -23.18 11.37 -8.81
C ASP A 211 -23.70 11.24 -10.26
N VAL A 212 -23.28 12.10 -11.17
CA VAL A 212 -23.63 12.03 -12.60
C VAL A 212 -23.24 10.66 -13.21
N LEU A 213 -22.04 10.14 -12.90
CA LEU A 213 -21.61 8.84 -13.39
C LEU A 213 -22.43 7.68 -12.80
N ARG A 214 -22.85 7.79 -11.54
CA ARG A 214 -23.71 6.80 -10.86
C ARG A 214 -25.13 6.79 -11.42
N GLU A 215 -25.63 7.91 -11.88
CA GLU A 215 -26.92 8.01 -12.54
C GLU A 215 -26.87 7.54 -14.00
N SER A 216 -25.76 7.79 -14.70
CA SER A 216 -25.63 7.52 -16.12
C SER A 216 -25.19 6.08 -16.46
N PHE A 217 -24.53 5.37 -15.53
CA PHE A 217 -23.95 4.05 -15.76
C PHE A 217 -24.25 3.07 -14.64
N GLN A 218 -24.21 1.78 -14.97
CA GLN A 218 -24.20 0.73 -13.95
C GLN A 218 -22.85 0.72 -13.22
N VAL A 219 -22.86 1.06 -11.92
CA VAL A 219 -21.66 1.06 -11.06
C VAL A 219 -21.42 -0.33 -10.53
N LEU A 220 -20.25 -0.88 -10.82
CA LEU A 220 -19.77 -2.16 -10.31
C LEU A 220 -19.04 -2.00 -8.95
N HIS A 221 -18.37 -0.88 -8.77
CA HIS A 221 -17.64 -0.55 -7.54
C HIS A 221 -17.54 0.96 -7.37
N PHE A 222 -17.63 1.44 -6.13
CA PHE A 222 -17.40 2.83 -5.75
C PHE A 222 -16.60 2.88 -4.45
N ALA A 223 -15.55 3.73 -4.41
CA ALA A 223 -14.78 3.99 -3.21
C ALA A 223 -14.47 5.48 -3.08
N ASP A 224 -14.72 6.03 -1.88
CA ASP A 224 -14.40 7.42 -1.53
C ASP A 224 -13.10 7.46 -0.71
N HIS A 225 -12.01 7.74 -1.39
CA HIS A 225 -10.70 7.96 -0.75
C HIS A 225 -10.39 9.45 -0.55
N ILE A 226 -11.26 10.37 -0.95
CA ILE A 226 -11.08 11.80 -0.65
C ILE A 226 -11.24 12.02 0.86
N ARG A 227 -12.32 11.46 1.43
CA ARG A 227 -12.64 11.59 2.86
C ARG A 227 -11.89 10.59 3.72
N LYS A 228 -11.50 9.45 3.14
CA LYS A 228 -10.74 8.38 3.81
C LYS A 228 -9.54 7.99 2.93
N PRO A 229 -8.43 8.76 3.00
CA PRO A 229 -7.25 8.49 2.19
C PRO A 229 -6.72 7.07 2.38
N LEU A 230 -6.26 6.47 1.30
CA LEU A 230 -5.53 5.19 1.36
C LEU A 230 -4.23 5.33 2.16
N PRO A 231 -3.69 4.25 2.69
CA PRO A 231 -2.32 4.23 3.18
C PRO A 231 -1.37 4.86 2.15
N GLY A 232 -0.42 5.68 2.60
CA GLY A 232 0.40 6.50 1.70
C GLY A 232 -0.28 7.77 1.20
N GLY A 233 -1.50 8.10 1.69
CA GLY A 233 -2.13 9.41 1.51
C GLY A 233 -2.81 9.64 0.15
N ASN A 234 -3.05 8.61 -0.65
CA ASN A 234 -3.75 8.75 -1.92
C ASN A 234 -5.23 9.13 -1.70
N GLN A 235 -5.66 10.21 -2.32
CA GLN A 235 -7.03 10.75 -2.26
C GLN A 235 -7.65 10.79 -3.66
N SER A 236 -8.76 10.10 -3.85
CA SER A 236 -9.55 10.11 -5.08
C SER A 236 -10.94 9.51 -4.85
N LEU A 237 -11.88 9.77 -5.74
CA LEU A 237 -13.06 8.92 -5.91
C LEU A 237 -12.74 7.88 -6.99
N LEU A 238 -12.96 6.62 -6.68
CA LEU A 238 -12.75 5.52 -7.63
C LEU A 238 -14.10 4.92 -7.98
N LEU A 239 -14.43 4.90 -9.28
CA LEU A 239 -15.62 4.24 -9.80
C LEU A 239 -15.20 3.17 -10.80
N ARG A 240 -15.83 2.00 -10.72
CA ARG A 240 -15.77 0.97 -11.76
C ARG A 240 -17.13 0.87 -12.41
N LEU A 241 -17.20 1.19 -13.69
CA LEU A 241 -18.43 1.29 -14.47
C LEU A 241 -18.51 0.14 -15.47
N LYS A 242 -19.72 -0.36 -15.70
CA LYS A 242 -20.00 -1.37 -16.70
C LYS A 242 -20.42 -0.68 -18.00
N GLY A 243 -19.72 -0.98 -19.10
CA GLY A 243 -20.15 -0.68 -20.46
C GLY A 243 -20.81 -1.89 -21.13
N GLU A 244 -21.18 -1.77 -22.39
CA GLU A 244 -21.83 -2.87 -23.14
C GLU A 244 -20.96 -4.13 -23.17
N ASN A 245 -19.68 -3.99 -23.54
CA ASN A 245 -18.72 -5.10 -23.59
C ASN A 245 -17.38 -4.74 -22.93
N THR A 246 -17.36 -3.70 -22.09
CA THR A 246 -16.13 -3.18 -21.50
C THR A 246 -16.37 -2.77 -20.05
N THR A 247 -15.30 -2.73 -19.27
CA THR A 247 -15.30 -2.12 -17.94
C THR A 247 -14.42 -0.86 -17.95
N LEU A 248 -14.89 0.16 -17.28
CA LEU A 248 -14.20 1.43 -17.15
C LEU A 248 -13.89 1.74 -15.69
N SER A 249 -12.62 1.92 -15.37
CA SER A 249 -12.19 2.47 -14.08
C SER A 249 -11.98 3.97 -14.22
N VAL A 250 -12.70 4.77 -13.45
CA VAL A 250 -12.57 6.22 -13.41
C VAL A 250 -12.03 6.65 -12.06
N THR A 251 -10.87 7.33 -12.08
CA THR A 251 -10.29 7.97 -10.90
C THR A 251 -10.57 9.47 -10.99
N ILE A 252 -11.33 10.02 -10.04
CA ILE A 252 -11.69 11.44 -9.99
C ILE A 252 -10.93 12.08 -8.85
N GLN A 253 -10.23 13.17 -9.12
CA GLN A 253 -9.43 13.87 -8.12
C GLN A 253 -9.12 15.31 -8.53
N THR A 254 -8.65 16.11 -7.58
CA THR A 254 -8.14 17.45 -7.89
C THR A 254 -6.67 17.40 -8.30
N GLU A 255 -6.17 18.48 -8.93
CA GLU A 255 -4.76 18.58 -9.29
C GLU A 255 -3.82 18.46 -8.07
N LEU A 256 -4.24 18.99 -6.92
CA LEU A 256 -3.45 18.90 -5.69
C LEU A 256 -3.40 17.47 -5.15
N MET A 257 -4.54 16.74 -5.17
CA MET A 257 -4.59 15.32 -4.79
C MET A 257 -3.75 14.47 -5.72
N ARG A 258 -3.79 14.75 -7.03
CA ARG A 258 -2.95 14.08 -8.02
C ARG A 258 -1.47 14.27 -7.76
N LYS A 259 -1.06 15.52 -7.46
CA LYS A 259 0.32 15.79 -7.08
C LYS A 259 0.70 15.07 -5.79
N ALA A 260 -0.20 15.04 -4.80
CA ALA A 260 0.03 14.34 -3.55
C ALA A 260 0.18 12.82 -3.76
N ALA A 261 -0.65 12.20 -4.58
CA ALA A 261 -0.54 10.79 -4.95
C ALA A 261 0.75 10.46 -5.73
N ARG A 262 1.29 11.42 -6.47
CA ARG A 262 2.51 11.26 -7.25
C ARG A 262 3.78 11.42 -6.41
N PHE A 263 3.84 12.47 -5.62
CA PHE A 263 5.05 12.92 -4.94
C PHE A 263 5.08 12.60 -3.44
N GLY A 264 3.92 12.28 -2.84
CA GLY A 264 3.83 11.90 -1.43
C GLY A 264 4.54 12.85 -0.48
N VAL A 265 5.40 12.29 0.33
CA VAL A 265 6.17 13.00 1.37
C VAL A 265 7.05 14.14 0.81
N VAL A 266 7.40 14.12 -0.47
CA VAL A 266 8.21 15.17 -1.12
C VAL A 266 7.51 16.54 -1.11
N LEU A 267 6.15 16.55 -1.14
CA LEU A 267 5.38 17.79 -1.10
C LEU A 267 5.42 18.51 0.26
N GLY A 268 5.77 17.81 1.33
CA GLY A 268 5.82 18.39 2.67
C GLY A 268 4.51 19.09 3.02
N ASP A 269 4.60 20.35 3.49
CA ASP A 269 3.44 21.15 3.90
C ASP A 269 2.51 21.55 2.75
N SER A 270 2.94 21.42 1.50
CA SER A 270 2.11 21.69 0.34
C SER A 270 1.09 20.58 0.04
N ALA A 271 1.25 19.40 0.64
CA ALA A 271 0.28 18.30 0.51
C ALA A 271 -0.99 18.57 1.34
N PRO A 272 -2.18 18.07 0.91
CA PRO A 272 -3.39 18.12 1.71
C PRO A 272 -3.17 17.53 3.11
N GLN A 273 -3.78 18.13 4.13
CA GLN A 273 -3.60 17.66 5.52
C GLN A 273 -3.99 16.19 5.69
N ALA A 274 -5.09 15.75 5.08
CA ALA A 274 -5.53 14.37 5.14
C ALA A 274 -4.50 13.40 4.52
N CYS A 275 -3.84 13.80 3.42
CA CYS A 275 -2.74 13.03 2.82
C CYS A 275 -1.55 12.93 3.79
N ARG A 276 -1.11 14.04 4.38
CA ARG A 276 0.00 14.05 5.35
C ARG A 276 -0.28 13.17 6.56
N SER A 277 -1.49 13.30 7.12
CA SER A 277 -1.91 12.48 8.28
C SER A 277 -1.94 10.99 7.95
N ALA A 278 -2.40 10.61 6.76
CA ALA A 278 -2.41 9.21 6.33
C ALA A 278 -1.00 8.65 6.11
N ILE A 279 -0.08 9.41 5.50
CA ILE A 279 1.33 9.04 5.35
C ILE A 279 1.97 8.87 6.74
N GLN A 280 1.76 9.82 7.64
CA GLN A 280 2.30 9.76 9.00
C GLN A 280 1.78 8.54 9.77
N ALA A 281 0.49 8.25 9.68
CA ALA A 281 -0.11 7.06 10.29
C ALA A 281 0.49 5.76 9.72
N SER A 282 0.70 5.70 8.40
CA SER A 282 1.33 4.55 7.74
C SER A 282 2.76 4.32 8.22
N MET A 283 3.53 5.40 8.36
CA MET A 283 4.90 5.34 8.88
C MET A 283 4.93 4.96 10.38
N GLN A 284 4.00 5.47 11.20
CA GLN A 284 3.91 5.13 12.62
C GLN A 284 3.52 3.65 12.82
N ASN A 285 2.58 3.12 12.03
CA ASN A 285 2.23 1.71 12.07
C ASN A 285 3.44 0.82 11.78
N LEU A 286 4.27 1.22 10.81
CA LEU A 286 5.51 0.53 10.49
C LEU A 286 6.51 0.58 11.66
N ASN A 287 6.60 1.73 12.37
CA ASN A 287 7.47 1.87 13.54
C ASN A 287 7.04 0.98 14.72
N VAL A 288 5.74 0.90 14.99
CA VAL A 288 5.20 0.02 16.05
C VAL A 288 5.57 -1.45 15.80
N LEU A 289 5.62 -1.87 14.56
CA LEU A 289 6.07 -3.22 14.19
C LEU A 289 7.56 -3.42 14.41
N ILE A 290 8.35 -2.40 14.11
CA ILE A 290 9.80 -2.45 14.31
C ILE A 290 10.15 -2.47 15.81
N ASP A 291 9.49 -1.65 16.61
CA ASP A 291 9.73 -1.53 18.07
C ASP A 291 9.08 -2.67 18.86
N GLY A 292 7.89 -3.13 18.44
CA GLY A 292 7.16 -4.24 19.08
C GLY A 292 7.71 -5.62 18.71
N ALA A 293 8.49 -5.73 17.67
CA ALA A 293 9.25 -6.90 17.35
C ALA A 293 10.51 -6.89 18.20
N CYS A 294 10.47 -7.60 19.32
CA CYS A 294 11.65 -7.93 20.12
C CYS A 294 12.83 -8.23 19.18
N ALA A 295 14.09 -8.01 19.58
CA ALA A 295 15.32 -8.13 18.78
C ALA A 295 15.49 -9.41 17.94
N LYS A 296 14.47 -10.26 17.87
CA LYS A 296 14.39 -11.55 17.19
C LYS A 296 13.48 -11.56 15.94
N THR A 297 12.84 -10.45 15.54
CA THR A 297 12.04 -10.46 14.30
C THR A 297 12.96 -10.62 13.11
N THR A 298 12.78 -11.69 12.39
CA THR A 298 13.55 -12.01 11.18
C THR A 298 13.22 -11.02 10.07
N PHE A 299 14.15 -10.86 9.14
CA PHE A 299 13.91 -10.05 7.94
C PHE A 299 12.69 -10.55 7.14
N SER A 300 12.46 -11.86 7.12
CA SER A 300 11.29 -12.50 6.51
C SER A 300 9.97 -11.98 7.09
N GLU A 301 9.83 -11.89 8.41
CA GLU A 301 8.61 -11.38 9.04
C GLU A 301 8.31 -9.91 8.70
N LEU A 302 9.36 -9.10 8.51
CA LEU A 302 9.23 -7.72 8.03
C LEU A 302 8.76 -7.69 6.58
N LEU A 303 9.29 -8.56 5.73
CA LEU A 303 8.86 -8.70 4.34
C LEU A 303 7.40 -9.18 4.25
N ASP A 304 7.02 -10.19 5.02
CA ASP A 304 5.65 -10.70 5.07
C ASP A 304 4.66 -9.59 5.40
N TYR A 305 5.03 -8.70 6.33
CA TYR A 305 4.19 -7.53 6.64
C TYR A 305 4.08 -6.52 5.49
N LEU A 306 5.19 -6.25 4.80
CA LEU A 306 5.21 -5.31 3.67
C LEU A 306 4.42 -5.84 2.46
N HIS A 307 4.40 -7.16 2.28
CA HIS A 307 3.74 -7.83 1.16
C HIS A 307 2.34 -8.33 1.47
N GLN A 308 1.88 -8.27 2.73
CA GLN A 308 0.50 -8.63 3.04
C GLN A 308 -0.44 -7.77 2.22
N GLU A 309 -1.15 -8.39 1.30
CA GLU A 309 -2.29 -7.76 0.65
C GLU A 309 -3.27 -7.35 1.74
N LYS A 310 -3.69 -6.10 1.71
CA LYS A 310 -4.55 -5.53 2.74
C LYS A 310 -5.95 -5.39 2.20
N ILE A 311 -6.91 -5.69 3.05
CA ILE A 311 -8.32 -5.42 2.82
C ILE A 311 -8.74 -4.24 3.69
N TRP A 312 -9.68 -3.48 3.20
CA TRP A 312 -10.29 -2.36 3.92
C TRP A 312 -11.76 -2.67 4.17
N VAL A 313 -12.11 -2.75 5.45
CA VAL A 313 -13.47 -3.02 5.91
C VAL A 313 -13.97 -1.87 6.77
N TYR A 314 -15.27 -1.72 6.88
CA TYR A 314 -15.90 -0.58 7.55
C TYR A 314 -16.73 -1.02 8.74
N THR A 315 -16.77 -0.19 9.79
CA THR A 315 -17.83 -0.30 10.81
C THR A 315 -19.15 0.29 10.26
N PRO A 316 -20.32 0.01 10.86
CA PRO A 316 -21.58 0.67 10.48
C PRO A 316 -21.53 2.20 10.57
N GLN A 317 -20.69 2.74 11.47
CA GLN A 317 -20.47 4.18 11.61
C GLN A 317 -19.52 4.74 10.53
N GLY A 318 -19.00 3.86 9.66
CA GLY A 318 -18.12 4.23 8.57
C GLY A 318 -16.66 4.38 8.94
N HIS A 319 -16.20 3.90 10.11
CA HIS A 319 -14.78 3.86 10.41
C HIS A 319 -14.08 2.76 9.58
N LEU A 320 -12.99 3.14 8.93
CA LEU A 320 -12.16 2.25 8.12
C LEU A 320 -11.20 1.45 9.00
N HIS A 321 -11.15 0.14 8.79
CA HIS A 321 -10.16 -0.76 9.37
C HIS A 321 -9.36 -1.43 8.26
N GLU A 322 -8.04 -1.38 8.39
CA GLU A 322 -7.10 -2.06 7.53
C GLU A 322 -6.72 -3.40 8.15
N LEU A 323 -6.91 -4.47 7.41
CA LEU A 323 -6.61 -5.84 7.82
C LEU A 323 -5.81 -6.55 6.71
N PRO A 324 -5.01 -7.57 7.04
CA PRO A 324 -4.39 -8.42 6.02
C PRO A 324 -5.46 -9.21 5.25
N GLN A 325 -5.17 -9.54 4.00
CA GLN A 325 -6.02 -10.43 3.21
C GLN A 325 -6.15 -11.78 3.91
N GLY A 326 -7.36 -12.33 3.92
CA GLY A 326 -7.67 -13.54 4.67
C GLY A 326 -7.99 -13.32 6.14
N ALA A 327 -7.93 -12.08 6.64
CA ALA A 327 -8.39 -11.76 7.99
C ALA A 327 -9.86 -12.12 8.16
N THR A 328 -10.20 -12.59 9.35
CA THR A 328 -11.55 -13.05 9.71
C THR A 328 -12.31 -11.99 10.52
N VAL A 329 -13.56 -12.28 10.82
CA VAL A 329 -14.39 -11.44 11.71
C VAL A 329 -13.73 -11.26 13.08
N VAL A 330 -13.08 -12.29 13.63
CA VAL A 330 -12.34 -12.18 14.91
C VAL A 330 -11.18 -11.19 14.79
N ASP A 331 -10.42 -11.23 13.69
CA ASP A 331 -9.34 -10.26 13.44
C ASP A 331 -9.87 -8.84 13.43
N PHE A 332 -11.00 -8.60 12.77
CA PHE A 332 -11.67 -7.30 12.75
C PHE A 332 -12.12 -6.87 14.16
N ALA A 333 -12.74 -7.76 14.93
CA ALA A 333 -13.21 -7.45 16.28
C ALA A 333 -12.08 -6.97 17.19
N TYR A 334 -10.93 -7.68 17.20
CA TYR A 334 -9.73 -7.25 17.94
C TYR A 334 -9.05 -6.03 17.34
N SER A 335 -9.16 -5.81 16.04
CA SER A 335 -8.69 -4.58 15.41
C SER A 335 -9.46 -3.36 15.91
N ALA A 336 -10.77 -3.48 16.05
CA ALA A 336 -11.66 -2.41 16.48
C ALA A 336 -11.51 -2.11 17.99
N SER A 337 -11.62 -3.12 18.83
CA SER A 337 -11.31 -3.00 20.27
C SER A 337 -11.12 -4.37 20.93
N LEU A 338 -10.39 -4.40 22.06
CA LEU A 338 -10.25 -5.59 22.90
C LEU A 338 -11.62 -6.06 23.43
N PHE A 339 -12.51 -5.14 23.78
CA PHE A 339 -13.83 -5.45 24.27
C PHE A 339 -14.64 -6.24 23.22
N LEU A 340 -14.69 -5.73 21.97
CA LEU A 340 -15.39 -6.40 20.87
C LEU A 340 -14.78 -7.76 20.57
N GLY A 341 -13.46 -7.90 20.58
CA GLY A 341 -12.77 -9.16 20.38
C GLY A 341 -13.11 -10.21 21.44
N ASN A 342 -13.11 -9.79 22.72
CA ASN A 342 -13.34 -10.70 23.85
C ASN A 342 -14.78 -11.19 23.97
N HIS A 343 -15.75 -10.40 23.53
CA HIS A 343 -17.17 -10.65 23.70
C HIS A 343 -17.90 -10.96 22.38
N ALA A 344 -17.16 -11.19 21.28
CA ALA A 344 -17.75 -11.48 19.99
C ALA A 344 -18.45 -12.85 19.97
N VAL A 345 -19.68 -12.89 19.51
CA VAL A 345 -20.45 -14.13 19.30
C VAL A 345 -20.85 -14.36 17.84
N GLY A 346 -20.71 -13.33 17.00
CA GLY A 346 -21.00 -13.34 15.57
C GLY A 346 -20.79 -11.98 14.95
N ALA A 347 -21.13 -11.84 13.67
CA ALA A 347 -21.13 -10.54 13.00
C ALA A 347 -22.20 -10.47 11.95
N LYS A 348 -22.62 -9.24 11.61
CA LYS A 348 -23.36 -8.95 10.38
C LYS A 348 -22.39 -8.36 9.36
N ILE A 349 -22.24 -9.01 8.23
CA ILE A 349 -21.45 -8.55 7.09
C ILE A 349 -22.44 -8.04 6.04
N ASN A 350 -22.41 -6.74 5.74
CA ASN A 350 -23.35 -6.07 4.85
C ASN A 350 -24.83 -6.36 5.23
N GLY A 351 -25.14 -6.51 6.53
CA GLY A 351 -26.46 -6.80 7.05
C GLY A 351 -26.80 -8.29 7.20
N GLU A 352 -26.01 -9.21 6.64
CA GLU A 352 -26.21 -10.66 6.78
C GLU A 352 -25.39 -11.23 7.95
N THR A 353 -26.04 -12.04 8.80
CA THR A 353 -25.35 -12.71 9.93
C THR A 353 -24.40 -13.78 9.42
N LYS A 354 -23.16 -13.72 9.84
CA LYS A 354 -22.07 -14.63 9.48
C LYS A 354 -21.28 -15.08 10.74
N PRO A 355 -20.69 -16.28 10.71
CA PRO A 355 -19.84 -16.78 11.79
C PRO A 355 -18.52 -16.00 11.92
N LEU A 356 -17.91 -16.09 13.11
CA LEU A 356 -16.66 -15.41 13.45
C LEU A 356 -15.45 -15.83 12.60
N SER A 357 -15.46 -17.04 12.07
CA SER A 357 -14.40 -17.58 11.18
C SER A 357 -14.50 -17.10 9.73
N THR A 358 -15.54 -16.32 9.37
CA THR A 358 -15.75 -15.87 8.00
C THR A 358 -14.59 -14.96 7.55
N PRO A 359 -13.90 -15.27 6.44
CA PRO A 359 -12.91 -14.38 5.83
C PRO A 359 -13.58 -13.11 5.32
N LEU A 360 -12.88 -11.97 5.51
CA LEU A 360 -13.36 -10.66 5.12
C LEU A 360 -12.79 -10.23 3.76
N HIS A 361 -13.52 -9.37 3.06
CA HIS A 361 -13.13 -8.78 1.78
C HIS A 361 -13.25 -7.26 1.81
N SER A 362 -12.45 -6.59 1.00
CA SER A 362 -12.48 -5.11 0.90
C SER A 362 -13.88 -4.60 0.56
N GLY A 363 -14.25 -3.48 1.18
CA GLY A 363 -15.53 -2.80 0.96
C GLY A 363 -16.69 -3.30 1.82
N GLN A 364 -16.51 -4.35 2.62
CA GLN A 364 -17.55 -4.88 3.50
C GLN A 364 -17.77 -3.98 4.71
N VAL A 365 -19.04 -3.89 5.14
CA VAL A 365 -19.45 -3.25 6.40
C VAL A 365 -19.69 -4.34 7.44
N ILE A 366 -18.96 -4.26 8.56
CA ILE A 366 -18.92 -5.29 9.59
C ILE A 366 -19.48 -4.75 10.90
N GLU A 367 -20.53 -5.36 11.40
CA GLU A 367 -21.12 -5.10 12.73
C GLU A 367 -20.87 -6.33 13.61
N ILE A 368 -20.07 -6.18 14.67
CA ILE A 368 -19.81 -7.28 15.61
C ILE A 368 -21.01 -7.45 16.55
N ILE A 369 -21.49 -8.66 16.67
CA ILE A 369 -22.51 -9.04 17.66
C ILE A 369 -21.77 -9.52 18.90
N THR A 370 -22.06 -8.90 20.05
CA THR A 370 -21.38 -9.19 21.31
C THR A 370 -22.36 -9.73 22.36
N ASP A 371 -21.85 -10.60 23.23
CA ASP A 371 -22.49 -11.00 24.48
C ASP A 371 -21.48 -10.80 25.61
N VAL A 372 -21.87 -10.05 26.64
CA VAL A 372 -21.00 -9.69 27.78
C VAL A 372 -20.57 -10.94 28.57
N LEU A 373 -21.31 -12.02 28.47
CA LEU A 373 -21.01 -13.30 29.12
C LEU A 373 -20.15 -14.23 28.26
N ALA A 374 -19.97 -13.89 26.98
CA ALA A 374 -19.13 -14.68 26.08
C ALA A 374 -17.65 -14.50 26.43
N THR A 375 -16.91 -15.58 26.29
CA THR A 375 -15.45 -15.61 26.46
C THR A 375 -14.83 -16.14 25.17
N PRO A 376 -13.58 -15.73 24.85
CA PRO A 376 -12.87 -16.21 23.68
C PRO A 376 -12.69 -17.72 23.68
N ASN A 377 -12.93 -18.33 22.51
CA ASN A 377 -12.74 -19.77 22.32
C ASN A 377 -11.32 -20.06 21.84
N PRO A 378 -10.60 -21.04 22.44
CA PRO A 378 -9.27 -21.46 21.98
C PRO A 378 -9.21 -21.82 20.48
N ASP A 379 -10.29 -22.35 19.91
CA ASP A 379 -10.39 -22.73 18.50
C ASP A 379 -10.18 -21.53 17.55
N TRP A 380 -10.39 -20.29 18.02
CA TRP A 380 -10.15 -19.09 17.22
C TRP A 380 -8.70 -18.93 16.80
N LEU A 381 -7.75 -19.50 17.57
CA LEU A 381 -6.34 -19.49 17.20
C LEU A 381 -6.05 -20.20 15.87
N SER A 382 -6.94 -21.12 15.46
CA SER A 382 -6.78 -21.89 14.22
C SER A 382 -7.04 -21.07 12.95
N PHE A 383 -7.86 -20.01 13.04
CA PHE A 383 -8.29 -19.24 11.88
C PHE A 383 -8.00 -17.73 11.98
N VAL A 384 -7.50 -17.20 13.11
CA VAL A 384 -7.06 -15.79 13.17
C VAL A 384 -5.77 -15.58 12.41
N ASN A 385 -5.74 -14.48 11.66
CA ASN A 385 -4.64 -14.16 10.76
C ASN A 385 -3.76 -13.01 11.26
N THR A 386 -4.29 -12.14 12.14
CA THR A 386 -3.52 -11.00 12.64
C THR A 386 -2.75 -11.33 13.91
N GLN A 387 -1.53 -10.81 14.02
CA GLN A 387 -0.72 -10.92 15.23
C GLN A 387 -1.39 -10.27 16.45
N LYS A 388 -2.15 -9.18 16.23
CA LYS A 388 -2.89 -8.48 17.29
C LYS A 388 -3.93 -9.38 17.92
N ALA A 389 -4.80 -10.02 17.09
CA ALA A 389 -5.81 -10.95 17.55
C ALA A 389 -5.18 -12.17 18.22
N ARG A 390 -4.15 -12.76 17.61
CA ARG A 390 -3.44 -13.93 18.13
C ARG A 390 -2.83 -13.69 19.52
N ARG A 391 -2.14 -12.55 19.70
CA ARG A 391 -1.55 -12.17 21.02
C ARG A 391 -2.63 -11.91 22.06
N ALA A 392 -3.70 -11.19 21.71
CA ALA A 392 -4.79 -10.92 22.61
C ALA A 392 -5.45 -12.23 23.09
N LEU A 393 -5.75 -13.15 22.18
CA LEU A 393 -6.30 -14.49 22.48
C LEU A 393 -5.35 -15.28 23.39
N GLN A 394 -4.06 -15.36 23.06
CA GLN A 394 -3.09 -16.10 23.86
C GLN A 394 -2.98 -15.56 25.30
N ASN A 395 -3.06 -14.26 25.48
CA ASN A 395 -2.99 -13.65 26.80
C ASN A 395 -4.23 -14.02 27.64
N ILE A 396 -5.43 -13.89 27.06
CA ILE A 396 -6.68 -14.18 27.77
C ILE A 396 -6.79 -15.67 28.11
N LEU A 397 -6.46 -16.55 27.17
CA LEU A 397 -6.50 -17.99 27.40
C LEU A 397 -5.51 -18.41 28.51
N ARG A 398 -4.33 -17.79 28.59
CA ARG A 398 -3.40 -18.00 29.70
C ARG A 398 -3.96 -17.54 31.05
N GLU A 399 -4.66 -16.40 31.09
CA GLU A 399 -5.30 -15.90 32.29
C GLU A 399 -6.40 -16.84 32.76
N GLN A 400 -7.20 -17.37 31.83
CA GLN A 400 -8.26 -18.37 32.11
C GLN A 400 -7.68 -19.67 32.67
N ASP A 401 -6.62 -20.22 32.04
CA ASP A 401 -5.94 -21.42 32.53
C ASP A 401 -5.40 -21.27 33.95
N ILE A 402 -4.85 -20.08 34.29
CA ILE A 402 -4.33 -19.78 35.63
C ILE A 402 -5.48 -19.70 36.65
N GLU A 403 -6.62 -19.13 36.26
CA GLU A 403 -7.77 -18.97 37.13
C GLU A 403 -8.47 -20.31 37.39
N GLU A 404 -8.61 -21.17 36.37
CA GLU A 404 -9.08 -22.55 36.52
C GLU A 404 -8.17 -23.38 37.42
N GLN A 405 -6.85 -23.30 37.27
CA GLN A 405 -5.89 -23.98 38.13
C GLN A 405 -5.96 -23.52 39.60
N ARG A 406 -6.27 -22.24 39.84
CA ARG A 406 -6.49 -21.71 41.20
C ARG A 406 -7.77 -22.23 41.82
N LEU A 407 -8.83 -22.41 41.01
CA LEU A 407 -10.12 -22.92 41.51
C LEU A 407 -10.11 -24.44 41.79
N VAL A 408 -9.31 -25.20 41.05
CA VAL A 408 -9.14 -26.64 41.19
C VAL A 408 -8.15 -26.99 42.33
N GLY A 409 -7.26 -26.06 42.66
CA GLY A 409 -6.26 -26.23 43.73
C GLY A 409 -6.70 -25.79 45.15
N GLN A 410 -7.96 -25.34 45.29
CA GLN A 410 -8.64 -25.10 46.59
C GLN A 410 -9.62 -26.24 46.89
#